data_05f0ba1a92ba70430b69aea14d55a15d
#
_entry.id   05f0ba1a92ba70430b69aea14d55a15d
#
_cell.length_a   1.000
_cell.length_b   1.000
_cell.length_c   1.000
_cell.angle_alpha   90.00
_cell.angle_beta   90.00
_cell.angle_gamma   90.00
#
_symmetry.space_group_name_H-M   'P 1'
#
loop_
_entity.id
_entity.type
_entity.pdbx_description
1 polymer ?
#
loop_
_entity_poly.entity_id
_entity_poly.type
_entity_poly.pdbx_seq_one_letter_code
_entity_poly.pdbx_strand_id
1 'polypeptide(L)'
;APRTIGVDINPHAVAYAHAVNGVETVRSDLFSAVSGKFDLILFNAPYLPTLPEERIDDWLECALDGGVSGRDVIERFLPQALSHLTDTGRILLLISSLTGLLETVSLCAACGADAAVCAEEEVEDGEMLYVLKITRSLA
;
A
#
# COMPACT_ATOMS: atom_id res chain seq x y z
N ALA A 1 18.80 -13.26 9.95
CA ALA A 1 18.27 -12.13 9.18
C ALA A 1 16.75 -12.23 9.13
N PRO A 2 16.03 -11.11 9.13
CA PRO A 2 14.58 -11.13 9.01
C PRO A 2 14.18 -11.68 7.64
N ARG A 3 13.10 -12.45 7.61
CA ARG A 3 12.51 -12.95 6.38
C ARG A 3 11.78 -11.80 5.69
N THR A 4 12.03 -11.64 4.39
CA THR A 4 11.36 -10.62 3.56
C THR A 4 10.65 -11.30 2.40
N ILE A 5 9.39 -10.91 2.17
CA ILE A 5 8.58 -11.41 1.07
C ILE A 5 8.13 -10.21 0.23
N GLY A 6 8.39 -10.27 -1.07
CA GLY A 6 7.84 -9.31 -2.03
C GLY A 6 6.53 -9.84 -2.63
N VAL A 7 5.55 -8.96 -2.77
CA VAL A 7 4.22 -9.31 -3.27
C VAL A 7 3.80 -8.35 -4.37
N ASP A 8 3.30 -8.88 -5.47
CA ASP A 8 2.75 -8.08 -6.55
C ASP A 8 1.72 -8.93 -7.32
N ILE A 9 0.72 -8.28 -7.89
CA ILE A 9 -0.22 -8.94 -8.78
C ILE A 9 0.38 -9.14 -10.17
N ASN A 10 1.36 -8.32 -10.53
CA ASN A 10 2.03 -8.37 -11.83
C ASN A 10 3.03 -9.54 -11.89
N PRO A 11 2.80 -10.56 -12.74
CA PRO A 11 3.70 -11.71 -12.80
C PRO A 11 5.11 -11.34 -13.31
N HIS A 12 5.23 -10.29 -14.08
CA HIS A 12 6.53 -9.83 -14.59
C HIS A 12 7.36 -9.19 -13.47
N ALA A 13 6.72 -8.39 -12.58
CA ALA A 13 7.38 -7.80 -11.43
C ALA A 13 7.85 -8.87 -10.44
N VAL A 14 7.02 -9.87 -10.19
CA VAL A 14 7.37 -11.01 -9.31
C VAL A 14 8.56 -11.77 -9.86
N ALA A 15 8.55 -12.10 -11.13
CA ALA A 15 9.64 -12.84 -11.78
C ALA A 15 10.95 -12.03 -11.76
N TYR A 16 10.86 -10.73 -12.03
CA TYR A 16 12.02 -9.85 -12.02
C TYR A 16 12.65 -9.74 -10.62
N ALA A 17 11.84 -9.50 -9.60
CA ALA A 17 12.31 -9.37 -8.23
C ALA A 17 12.99 -10.66 -7.75
N HIS A 18 12.44 -11.82 -8.09
CA HIS A 18 13.04 -13.10 -7.74
C HIS A 18 14.36 -13.33 -8.49
N ALA A 19 14.37 -13.12 -9.81
CA ALA A 19 15.53 -13.41 -10.64
C ALA A 19 16.70 -12.43 -10.43
N VAL A 20 16.40 -11.14 -10.25
CA VAL A 20 17.41 -10.08 -10.20
C VAL A 20 17.81 -9.72 -8.77
N ASN A 21 16.84 -9.62 -7.86
CA ASN A 21 17.06 -9.16 -6.49
C ASN A 21 17.17 -10.32 -5.49
N GLY A 22 16.85 -11.55 -5.90
CA GLY A 22 16.88 -12.72 -5.01
C GLY A 22 15.87 -12.68 -3.88
N VAL A 23 14.81 -11.89 -4.03
CA VAL A 23 13.75 -11.75 -3.02
C VAL A 23 12.77 -12.90 -3.14
N GLU A 24 12.37 -13.50 -2.02
CA GLU A 24 11.23 -14.43 -2.00
C GLU A 24 9.98 -13.65 -2.42
N THR A 25 9.30 -14.12 -3.48
CA THR A 25 8.17 -13.38 -4.08
C THR A 25 6.94 -14.25 -4.22
N VAL A 26 5.78 -13.60 -4.11
CA VAL A 26 4.48 -14.24 -4.29
C VAL A 26 3.65 -13.36 -5.22
N ARG A 27 3.07 -13.96 -6.27
CA ARG A 27 2.07 -13.28 -7.07
C ARG A 27 0.75 -13.34 -6.31
N SER A 28 0.22 -12.16 -5.95
CA SER A 28 -0.98 -12.07 -5.12
C SER A 28 -1.70 -10.75 -5.35
N ASP A 29 -3.01 -10.80 -5.34
CA ASP A 29 -3.83 -9.59 -5.22
C ASP A 29 -3.86 -9.23 -3.73
N LEU A 30 -3.00 -8.29 -3.32
CA LEU A 30 -2.78 -7.94 -1.92
C LEU A 30 -2.39 -9.20 -1.11
N PHE A 31 -3.16 -9.55 -0.10
CA PHE A 31 -2.86 -10.70 0.78
C PHE A 31 -3.59 -11.98 0.40
N SER A 32 -4.27 -12.01 -0.76
CA SER A 32 -5.10 -13.18 -1.13
C SER A 32 -4.32 -14.51 -1.20
N ALA A 33 -3.02 -14.46 -1.51
CA ALA A 33 -2.15 -15.64 -1.57
C ALA A 33 -1.04 -15.60 -0.51
N VAL A 34 -1.16 -14.73 0.50
CA VAL A 34 -0.17 -14.54 1.57
C VAL A 34 -0.76 -15.00 2.88
N SER A 35 0.02 -15.76 3.65
CA SER A 35 -0.37 -16.22 4.99
C SER A 35 0.64 -15.75 6.02
N GLY A 36 0.24 -15.81 7.29
CA GLY A 36 1.09 -15.46 8.42
C GLY A 36 0.95 -14.00 8.83
N LYS A 37 1.79 -13.60 9.78
CA LYS A 37 1.82 -12.24 10.32
C LYS A 37 3.21 -11.65 10.16
N PHE A 38 3.25 -10.33 10.00
CA PHE A 38 4.47 -9.58 9.72
C PHE A 38 4.64 -8.44 10.72
N ASP A 39 5.89 -8.16 11.05
CA ASP A 39 6.25 -7.06 11.96
C ASP A 39 6.29 -5.72 11.24
N LEU A 40 6.53 -5.75 9.94
CA LEU A 40 6.61 -4.56 9.10
C LEU A 40 6.01 -4.87 7.72
N ILE A 41 5.05 -4.04 7.32
CA ILE A 41 4.44 -4.10 6.00
C ILE A 41 4.70 -2.77 5.31
N LEU A 42 5.32 -2.82 4.14
CA LEU A 42 5.58 -1.65 3.32
C LEU A 42 4.65 -1.69 2.10
N PHE A 43 3.97 -0.61 1.83
CA PHE A 43 3.08 -0.54 0.67
C PHE A 43 3.19 0.80 -0.05
N ASN A 44 3.56 0.73 -1.32
CA ASN A 44 3.47 1.82 -2.27
C ASN A 44 2.22 1.56 -3.11
N ALA A 45 1.07 2.00 -2.63
CA ALA A 45 -0.23 1.72 -3.24
C ALA A 45 -0.39 2.43 -4.58
N PRO A 46 -1.25 1.89 -5.49
CA PRO A 46 -1.80 2.70 -6.58
C PRO A 46 -2.68 3.79 -5.96
N TYR A 47 -2.21 5.02 -5.93
CA TYR A 47 -2.86 6.12 -5.21
C TYR A 47 -3.35 7.24 -6.12
N LEU A 48 -3.10 7.16 -7.43
CA LEU A 48 -3.53 8.22 -8.35
C LEU A 48 -5.03 8.13 -8.59
N PRO A 49 -5.78 9.23 -8.40
CA PRO A 49 -7.18 9.28 -8.81
C PRO A 49 -7.26 9.11 -10.33
N THR A 50 -8.11 8.19 -10.79
CA THR A 50 -8.24 7.86 -12.21
C THR A 50 -9.72 7.78 -12.58
N LEU A 51 -10.15 8.61 -13.53
CA LEU A 51 -11.50 8.53 -14.06
C LEU A 51 -11.65 7.29 -14.94
N PRO A 52 -12.84 6.67 -15.02
CA PRO A 52 -13.01 5.47 -15.84
C PRO A 52 -12.59 5.63 -17.30
N GLU A 53 -12.80 6.81 -17.90
CA GLU A 53 -12.42 7.11 -19.26
C GLU A 53 -10.91 7.28 -19.48
N GLU A 54 -10.15 7.45 -18.39
CA GLU A 54 -8.68 7.58 -18.45
C GLU A 54 -7.96 6.24 -18.35
N ARG A 55 -8.69 5.17 -18.03
CA ARG A 55 -8.10 3.85 -17.78
C ARG A 55 -7.59 3.21 -19.05
N ILE A 56 -6.37 2.68 -18.95
CA ILE A 56 -5.72 1.85 -19.96
C ILE A 56 -5.60 0.46 -19.35
N ASP A 57 -6.08 -0.56 -20.04
CA ASP A 57 -6.11 -1.93 -19.50
C ASP A 57 -4.73 -2.60 -19.66
N ASP A 58 -3.76 -2.21 -18.80
CA ASP A 58 -2.42 -2.80 -18.76
C ASP A 58 -1.85 -2.87 -17.34
N TRP A 59 -0.67 -3.48 -17.20
CA TRP A 59 -0.03 -3.66 -15.88
C TRP A 59 0.45 -2.35 -15.26
N LEU A 60 0.81 -1.35 -16.06
CA LEU A 60 1.20 -0.04 -15.56
C LEU A 60 0.02 0.64 -14.88
N GLU A 61 -1.16 0.53 -15.45
CA GLU A 61 -2.38 1.06 -14.84
C GLU A 61 -2.68 0.38 -13.51
N CYS A 62 -2.50 -0.94 -13.41
CA CYS A 62 -2.64 -1.65 -12.14
C CYS A 62 -1.74 -1.07 -11.05
N ALA A 63 -0.55 -0.59 -11.43
CA ALA A 63 0.39 0.01 -10.47
C ALA A 63 0.04 1.45 -10.10
N LEU A 64 -0.72 2.17 -10.93
CA LEU A 64 -0.97 3.60 -10.78
C LEU A 64 -2.42 3.93 -10.40
N ASP A 65 -3.38 3.11 -10.85
CA ASP A 65 -4.81 3.40 -10.70
C ASP A 65 -5.30 3.14 -9.29
N GLY A 66 -5.55 4.20 -8.55
CA GLY A 66 -6.18 4.16 -7.23
C GLY A 66 -7.69 4.29 -7.26
N GLY A 67 -8.33 4.17 -8.44
CA GLY A 67 -9.75 4.39 -8.62
C GLY A 67 -10.09 5.89 -8.73
N VAL A 68 -11.37 6.21 -8.77
CA VAL A 68 -11.82 7.61 -8.91
C VAL A 68 -11.33 8.49 -7.77
N SER A 69 -11.33 7.99 -6.53
CA SER A 69 -10.87 8.73 -5.35
C SER A 69 -9.35 8.67 -5.16
N GLY A 70 -8.67 7.72 -5.78
CA GLY A 70 -7.28 7.40 -5.49
C GLY A 70 -7.10 6.50 -4.27
N ARG A 71 -8.17 6.02 -3.65
CA ARG A 71 -8.13 5.24 -2.40
C ARG A 71 -8.73 3.84 -2.51
N ASP A 72 -9.17 3.40 -3.69
CA ASP A 72 -9.87 2.12 -3.85
C ASP A 72 -9.03 0.93 -3.36
N VAL A 73 -7.76 0.86 -3.77
CA VAL A 73 -6.87 -0.22 -3.36
C VAL A 73 -6.52 -0.10 -1.88
N ILE A 74 -6.33 1.12 -1.39
CA ILE A 74 -6.03 1.37 0.03
C ILE A 74 -7.17 0.89 0.92
N GLU A 75 -8.42 1.11 0.52
CA GLU A 75 -9.59 0.63 1.26
C GLU A 75 -9.63 -0.90 1.37
N ARG A 76 -9.19 -1.59 0.34
CA ARG A 76 -9.08 -3.06 0.35
C ARG A 76 -7.87 -3.54 1.15
N PHE A 77 -6.76 -2.81 1.04
CA PHE A 77 -5.49 -3.16 1.67
C PHE A 77 -5.56 -3.11 3.21
N LEU A 78 -6.12 -2.05 3.77
CA LEU A 78 -6.05 -1.78 5.21
C LEU A 78 -6.56 -2.93 6.08
N PRO A 79 -7.79 -3.46 5.90
CA PRO A 79 -8.25 -4.55 6.75
C PRO A 79 -7.42 -5.82 6.56
N GLN A 80 -6.96 -6.11 5.35
CA GLN A 80 -6.11 -7.26 5.10
C GLN A 80 -4.74 -7.12 5.78
N ALA A 81 -4.10 -5.96 5.63
CA ALA A 81 -2.81 -5.69 6.23
C ALA A 81 -2.88 -5.78 7.77
N LEU A 82 -3.91 -5.20 8.37
CA LEU A 82 -4.08 -5.24 9.82
C LEU A 82 -4.27 -6.68 10.34
N SER A 83 -4.96 -7.54 9.59
CA SER A 83 -5.12 -8.94 9.99
C SER A 83 -3.84 -9.77 9.82
N HIS A 84 -2.88 -9.27 9.03
CA HIS A 84 -1.57 -9.91 8.83
C HIS A 84 -0.44 -9.22 9.60
N LEU A 85 -0.78 -8.33 10.53
CA LEU A 85 0.18 -7.57 11.31
C LEU A 85 0.33 -8.17 12.70
N THR A 86 1.58 -8.32 13.18
CA THR A 86 1.82 -8.72 14.56
C THR A 86 1.32 -7.64 15.53
N ASP A 87 1.18 -7.97 16.81
CA ASP A 87 0.62 -7.05 17.82
C ASP A 87 1.43 -5.76 17.95
N THR A 88 2.74 -5.83 17.75
CA THR A 88 3.65 -4.69 17.79
C THR A 88 4.09 -4.21 16.42
N GLY A 89 3.53 -4.78 15.36
CA GLY A 89 3.88 -4.48 14.00
C GLY A 89 3.40 -3.12 13.53
N ARG A 90 3.95 -2.67 12.43
CA ARG A 90 3.57 -1.40 11.81
C ARG A 90 3.52 -1.52 10.30
N ILE A 91 2.69 -0.67 9.71
CA ILE A 91 2.57 -0.51 8.26
C ILE A 91 3.15 0.85 7.91
N LEU A 92 3.96 0.92 6.86
CA LEU A 92 4.38 2.17 6.24
C LEU A 92 3.71 2.25 4.87
N LEU A 93 2.83 3.24 4.72
CA LEU A 93 2.03 3.44 3.53
C LEU A 93 2.45 4.75 2.86
N LEU A 94 2.87 4.68 1.60
CA LEU A 94 3.16 5.86 0.79
C LEU A 94 1.90 6.31 0.06
N ILE A 95 1.55 7.58 0.24
CA ILE A 95 0.44 8.22 -0.47
C ILE A 95 0.86 9.59 -0.98
N SER A 96 0.04 10.15 -1.86
CA SER A 96 0.18 11.52 -2.37
C SER A 96 -0.87 12.42 -1.73
N SER A 97 -0.63 13.74 -1.76
CA SER A 97 -1.67 14.72 -1.45
C SER A 97 -2.91 14.57 -2.35
N LEU A 98 -2.74 14.02 -3.55
CA LEU A 98 -3.85 13.73 -4.46
C LEU A 98 -4.73 12.59 -3.97
N THR A 99 -4.20 11.71 -3.13
CA THR A 99 -4.96 10.62 -2.51
C THR A 99 -5.92 11.15 -1.43
N GLY A 100 -5.56 12.21 -0.77
CA GLY A 100 -6.30 12.75 0.37
C GLY A 100 -5.77 12.23 1.70
N LEU A 101 -4.96 13.06 2.39
CA LEU A 101 -4.35 12.67 3.66
C LEU A 101 -5.38 12.43 4.76
N LEU A 102 -6.30 13.38 4.95
CA LEU A 102 -7.31 13.28 6.01
C LEU A 102 -8.25 12.10 5.78
N GLU A 103 -8.66 11.90 4.53
CA GLU A 103 -9.53 10.78 4.13
C GLU A 103 -8.85 9.44 4.40
N THR A 104 -7.55 9.33 4.11
CA THR A 104 -6.79 8.11 4.36
C THR A 104 -6.63 7.84 5.85
N VAL A 105 -6.35 8.87 6.64
CA VAL A 105 -6.28 8.75 8.11
C VAL A 105 -7.63 8.31 8.67
N SER A 106 -8.72 8.85 8.14
CA SER A 106 -10.08 8.44 8.54
C SER A 106 -10.38 6.99 8.20
N LEU A 107 -9.91 6.49 7.04
CA LEU A 107 -10.03 5.07 6.69
C LEU A 107 -9.29 4.19 7.69
N CYS A 108 -8.10 4.60 8.10
CA CYS A 108 -7.33 3.87 9.12
C CYS A 108 -8.11 3.79 10.44
N ALA A 109 -8.66 4.92 10.89
CA ALA A 109 -9.45 4.98 12.12
C ALA A 109 -10.68 4.06 12.05
N ALA A 110 -11.35 4.03 10.92
CA ALA A 110 -12.50 3.14 10.69
C ALA A 110 -12.13 1.66 10.76
N CYS A 111 -10.88 1.32 10.46
CA CYS A 111 -10.34 -0.04 10.56
C CYS A 111 -9.75 -0.36 11.94
N GLY A 112 -9.82 0.54 12.89
CA GLY A 112 -9.26 0.37 14.22
C GLY A 112 -7.76 0.61 14.28
N ALA A 113 -7.24 1.55 13.48
CA ALA A 113 -5.83 1.86 13.41
C ALA A 113 -5.56 3.35 13.54
N ASP A 114 -4.40 3.69 14.09
CA ASP A 114 -3.90 5.04 14.15
C ASP A 114 -2.87 5.26 13.04
N ALA A 115 -2.93 6.42 12.41
CA ALA A 115 -2.00 6.80 11.34
C ALA A 115 -1.36 8.14 11.65
N ALA A 116 -0.04 8.22 11.47
CA ALA A 116 0.72 9.44 11.65
C ALA A 116 1.70 9.62 10.50
N VAL A 117 1.87 10.86 10.03
CA VAL A 117 2.87 11.18 9.02
C VAL A 117 4.25 11.07 9.66
N CYS A 118 5.09 10.18 9.15
CA CYS A 118 6.46 10.02 9.65
C CYS A 118 7.52 10.56 8.67
N ALA A 119 7.14 10.82 7.42
CA ALA A 119 7.99 11.47 6.42
C ALA A 119 7.13 12.17 5.38
N GLU A 120 7.63 13.27 4.84
CA GLU A 120 6.97 13.98 3.75
C GLU A 120 7.98 14.63 2.84
N GLU A 121 7.63 14.76 1.56
CA GLU A 121 8.47 15.39 0.55
C GLU A 121 7.59 16.10 -0.47
N GLU A 122 7.93 17.36 -0.76
CA GLU A 122 7.29 18.09 -1.85
C GLU A 122 7.93 17.66 -3.17
N VAL A 123 7.09 17.33 -4.14
CA VAL A 123 7.51 16.97 -5.50
C VAL A 123 6.98 18.02 -6.49
N GLU A 124 7.00 17.73 -7.78
CA GLU A 124 6.60 18.70 -8.81
C GLU A 124 5.16 19.18 -8.64
N ASP A 125 4.91 20.43 -9.05
CA ASP A 125 3.59 21.07 -9.07
C ASP A 125 2.90 21.18 -7.71
N GLY A 126 3.68 21.22 -6.62
CA GLY A 126 3.14 21.37 -5.28
C GLY A 126 2.53 20.11 -4.69
N GLU A 127 2.64 18.98 -5.37
CA GLU A 127 2.21 17.69 -4.83
C GLU A 127 3.11 17.29 -3.65
N MET A 128 2.50 16.80 -2.58
CA MET A 128 3.22 16.24 -1.44
C MET A 128 3.13 14.72 -1.45
N LEU A 129 4.24 14.06 -1.14
CA LEU A 129 4.24 12.63 -0.84
C LEU A 129 4.36 12.46 0.67
N TYR A 130 3.58 11.54 1.21
CA TYR A 130 3.55 11.23 2.64
C TYR A 130 3.83 9.75 2.87
N VAL A 131 4.62 9.45 3.89
CA VAL A 131 4.68 8.12 4.44
C VAL A 131 3.90 8.11 5.75
N LEU A 132 2.86 7.30 5.80
CA LEU A 132 2.05 7.11 7.00
C LEU A 132 2.54 5.90 7.77
N LYS A 133 2.81 6.08 9.06
CA LYS A 133 3.04 4.98 9.99
C LYS A 133 1.69 4.61 10.60
N ILE A 134 1.28 3.37 10.37
CA ILE A 134 -0.02 2.86 10.79
C ILE A 134 0.19 1.75 11.80
N THR A 135 -0.47 1.85 12.94
CA THR A 135 -0.43 0.85 14.01
C THR A 135 -1.86 0.59 14.50
N ARG A 136 -2.09 -0.58 15.11
CA ARG A 136 -3.39 -0.82 15.72
C ARG A 136 -3.64 0.17 16.84
N SER A 137 -4.86 0.68 16.91
CA SER A 137 -5.26 1.56 18.00
C SER A 137 -5.23 0.80 19.32
N LEU A 138 -4.74 1.46 20.37
CA LEU A 138 -4.82 0.97 21.73
C LEU A 138 -6.23 1.31 22.22
N ALA A 139 -7.10 0.31 22.21
CA ALA A 139 -8.48 0.49 22.66
C ALA A 139 -8.60 0.36 24.16
#